data_78233e48edbd7fddd768b2c51c0f723e
#
_entry.id   78233e48edbd7fddd768b2c51c0f723e
#
_cell.length_a   1.000
_cell.length_b   1.000
_cell.length_c   1.000
_cell.angle_alpha   90.00
_cell.angle_beta   90.00
_cell.angle_gamma   90.00
#
_symmetry.space_group_name_H-M   'P 1'
#
loop_
_entity.id
_entity.type
_entity.pdbx_description
1 polymer ?
#
loop_
_entity_poly.entity_id
_entity_poly.type
_entity_poly.pdbx_seq_one_letter_code
_entity_poly.pdbx_strand_id
1 'polypeptide(L)'
;MNFGTSGSVQINAGESISYVDGLISSVLFADKTERHYLLEGTINACNSLFYKLEKDLGIPHKQMNWHHRCQETETDGIYVPSTFGIAAPYWVDHIKTISEGYGNNLPNEILRAGMESIGFLVNDIWALTKKHLKVLPQHIVASGGGSRPPLLQFISDLTGMTIYHSAMKDRTALGVHLLLTKAHTGQWSNVQSDYEDSYSPRMKKKMKDKKINKWHSALKKAGVT
;
A
#
# COMPACT_ATOMS: atom_id res chain seq x y z
N MET A 1 -0.71 4.48 -5.78
CA MET A 1 -0.45 3.14 -5.22
C MET A 1 -1.07 2.09 -6.13
N ASN A 2 -0.43 0.94 -6.24
CA ASN A 2 -1.00 -0.19 -6.99
C ASN A 2 -0.94 -1.45 -6.10
N PHE A 3 -2.06 -2.16 -5.98
CA PHE A 3 -2.18 -3.38 -5.19
C PHE A 3 -2.61 -4.56 -6.09
N GLY A 4 -1.63 -5.31 -6.54
CA GLY A 4 -1.78 -6.56 -7.29
C GLY A 4 -1.42 -7.78 -6.42
N THR A 5 -0.68 -8.73 -6.96
CA THR A 5 -0.07 -9.85 -6.23
C THR A 5 0.87 -9.31 -5.14
N SER A 6 1.75 -8.39 -5.50
CA SER A 6 2.51 -7.49 -4.65
C SER A 6 1.90 -6.08 -4.70
N GLY A 7 2.47 -5.12 -3.95
CA GLY A 7 2.05 -3.74 -3.97
C GLY A 7 3.20 -2.77 -4.18
N SER A 8 2.87 -1.56 -4.61
CA SER A 8 3.82 -0.47 -4.65
C SER A 8 3.19 0.88 -4.29
N VAL A 9 3.98 1.69 -3.61
CA VAL A 9 3.69 3.10 -3.33
C VAL A 9 4.68 3.91 -4.15
N GLN A 10 4.20 4.60 -5.17
CA GLN A 10 5.02 5.39 -6.08
C GLN A 10 4.69 6.87 -5.93
N ILE A 11 5.71 7.69 -5.82
CA ILE A 11 5.59 9.12 -5.61
C ILE A 11 6.46 9.85 -6.64
N ASN A 12 5.86 10.78 -7.38
CA ASN A 12 6.62 11.67 -8.26
C ASN A 12 7.53 12.57 -7.41
N ALA A 13 8.83 12.44 -7.58
CA ALA A 13 9.85 13.22 -6.86
C ALA A 13 10.28 14.49 -7.62
N GLY A 14 9.68 14.77 -8.79
CA GLY A 14 10.01 15.92 -9.63
C GLY A 14 11.21 15.68 -10.54
N GLU A 15 11.85 16.76 -10.96
CA GLU A 15 12.94 16.76 -11.97
C GLU A 15 14.32 16.43 -11.38
N SER A 16 14.43 16.34 -10.07
CA SER A 16 15.69 16.01 -9.39
C SER A 16 15.61 14.64 -8.73
N ILE A 17 16.63 13.82 -8.94
CA ILE A 17 16.70 12.54 -8.27
C ILE A 17 16.84 12.73 -6.76
N SER A 18 16.07 11.98 -5.99
CA SER A 18 16.15 11.95 -4.53
C SER A 18 16.54 10.54 -4.09
N TYR A 19 17.53 10.42 -3.24
CA TYR A 19 17.90 9.16 -2.61
C TYR A 19 17.39 9.15 -1.19
N VAL A 20 16.56 8.15 -0.87
CA VAL A 20 15.98 7.96 0.46
C VAL A 20 16.27 6.53 0.87
N ASP A 21 17.01 6.37 1.96
CA ASP A 21 17.32 5.06 2.50
C ASP A 21 16.02 4.27 2.76
N GLY A 22 15.98 3.02 2.32
CA GLY A 22 14.78 2.18 2.41
C GLY A 22 13.81 2.31 1.23
N LEU A 23 14.01 3.25 0.29
CA LEU A 23 13.19 3.40 -0.91
C LEU A 23 14.02 3.24 -2.19
N ILE A 24 13.35 2.86 -3.26
CA ILE A 24 13.94 2.80 -4.60
C ILE A 24 13.78 4.16 -5.27
N SER A 25 14.87 4.69 -5.84
CA SER A 25 14.84 5.86 -6.70
C SER A 25 14.99 5.43 -8.15
N SER A 26 14.09 5.89 -9.02
CA SER A 26 14.08 5.51 -10.43
C SER A 26 13.60 6.65 -11.32
N VAL A 27 13.71 6.49 -12.63
CA VAL A 27 13.13 7.41 -13.61
C VAL A 27 11.64 7.11 -13.75
N LEU A 28 10.80 8.11 -13.51
CA LEU A 28 9.36 8.02 -13.77
C LEU A 28 9.08 8.08 -15.27
N PHE A 29 9.63 9.07 -15.93
CA PHE A 29 9.70 9.18 -17.39
C PHE A 29 10.82 10.14 -17.81
N ALA A 30 11.25 10.04 -19.06
CA ALA A 30 12.21 10.94 -19.66
C ALA A 30 11.92 11.12 -21.15
N ASP A 31 12.07 12.33 -21.65
CA ASP A 31 12.09 12.63 -23.08
C ASP A 31 13.28 13.53 -23.44
N LYS A 32 13.23 14.19 -24.61
CA LYS A 32 14.32 15.09 -25.05
C LYS A 32 14.40 16.40 -24.25
N THR A 33 13.32 16.78 -23.57
CA THR A 33 13.15 18.10 -22.94
C THR A 33 13.13 18.04 -21.42
N GLU A 34 12.66 16.92 -20.85
CA GLU A 34 12.46 16.80 -19.40
C GLU A 34 12.71 15.38 -18.91
N ARG A 35 13.01 15.27 -17.62
CA ARG A 35 13.14 14.00 -16.92
C ARG A 35 12.53 14.14 -15.53
N HIS A 36 11.67 13.19 -15.20
CA HIS A 36 11.05 13.11 -13.88
C HIS A 36 11.43 11.80 -13.20
N TYR A 37 11.61 11.89 -11.89
CA TYR A 37 12.02 10.80 -11.04
C TYR A 37 10.88 10.35 -10.13
N LEU A 38 10.94 9.12 -9.66
CA LEU A 38 10.04 8.58 -8.67
C LEU A 38 10.80 8.05 -7.45
N LEU A 39 10.14 8.10 -6.31
CA LEU A 39 10.47 7.29 -5.16
C LEU A 39 9.45 6.15 -5.08
N GLU A 40 9.92 4.94 -4.84
CA GLU A 40 9.07 3.75 -4.76
C GLU A 40 9.35 2.95 -3.50
N GLY A 41 8.29 2.60 -2.79
CA GLY A 41 8.30 1.58 -1.75
C GLY A 41 7.54 0.34 -2.23
N THR A 42 8.21 -0.80 -2.27
CA THR A 42 7.63 -2.09 -2.67
C THR A 42 7.08 -2.84 -1.46
N ILE A 43 5.93 -3.48 -1.63
CA ILE A 43 5.31 -4.39 -0.65
C ILE A 43 5.25 -5.77 -1.27
N ASN A 44 5.99 -6.74 -0.71
CA ASN A 44 6.19 -8.06 -1.30
C ASN A 44 4.89 -8.86 -1.44
N ALA A 45 3.95 -8.69 -0.52
CA ALA A 45 2.72 -9.46 -0.51
C ALA A 45 1.49 -8.57 -0.29
N CYS A 46 0.59 -8.55 -1.28
CA CYS A 46 -0.74 -7.98 -1.15
C CYS A 46 -1.79 -9.09 -1.37
N ASN A 47 -2.28 -9.31 -2.58
CA ASN A 47 -3.21 -10.43 -2.80
C ASN A 47 -2.57 -11.80 -2.52
N SER A 48 -1.26 -11.97 -2.75
CA SER A 48 -0.54 -13.20 -2.40
C SER A 48 -0.59 -13.53 -0.91
N LEU A 49 -0.67 -12.53 -0.03
CA LEU A 49 -0.88 -12.74 1.40
C LEU A 49 -2.21 -13.44 1.68
N PHE A 50 -3.27 -13.04 1.01
CA PHE A 50 -4.59 -13.64 1.22
C PHE A 50 -4.68 -15.06 0.67
N TYR A 51 -4.00 -15.40 -0.42
CA TYR A 51 -3.87 -16.79 -0.87
C TYR A 51 -3.13 -17.67 0.13
N LYS A 52 -2.11 -17.12 0.79
CA LYS A 52 -1.43 -17.83 1.87
C LYS A 52 -2.34 -18.02 3.08
N LEU A 53 -3.01 -16.96 3.53
CA LEU A 53 -3.91 -17.03 4.69
C LEU A 53 -5.11 -17.95 4.42
N GLU A 54 -5.63 -17.98 3.19
CA GLU A 54 -6.66 -18.94 2.75
C GLU A 54 -6.21 -20.38 3.03
N LYS A 55 -4.99 -20.70 2.63
CA LYS A 55 -4.40 -22.03 2.83
C LYS A 55 -4.13 -22.32 4.31
N ASP A 56 -3.52 -21.39 5.01
CA ASP A 56 -3.12 -21.57 6.41
C ASP A 56 -4.34 -21.71 7.35
N LEU A 57 -5.43 -21.03 7.03
CA LEU A 57 -6.67 -21.03 7.81
C LEU A 57 -7.67 -22.11 7.36
N GLY A 58 -7.36 -22.84 6.28
CA GLY A 58 -8.25 -23.87 5.73
C GLY A 58 -9.57 -23.29 5.20
N ILE A 59 -9.60 -22.04 4.76
CA ILE A 59 -10.79 -21.40 4.23
C ILE A 59 -10.96 -21.79 2.76
N PRO A 60 -12.09 -22.40 2.35
CA PRO A 60 -12.32 -22.70 0.94
C PRO A 60 -12.29 -21.43 0.07
N HIS A 61 -11.63 -21.50 -1.09
CA HIS A 61 -11.45 -20.33 -1.98
C HIS A 61 -12.75 -19.56 -2.26
N LYS A 62 -13.86 -20.27 -2.53
CA LYS A 62 -15.17 -19.67 -2.77
C LYS A 62 -15.73 -18.89 -1.56
N GLN A 63 -15.22 -19.18 -0.35
CA GLN A 63 -15.65 -18.53 0.88
C GLN A 63 -14.64 -17.48 1.38
N MET A 64 -13.49 -17.36 0.71
CA MET A 64 -12.41 -16.47 1.16
C MET A 64 -12.85 -15.01 1.23
N ASN A 65 -13.41 -14.47 0.19
CA ASN A 65 -13.97 -13.10 0.10
C ASN A 65 -13.42 -12.12 1.16
N TRP A 66 -12.10 -12.04 1.23
CA TRP A 66 -11.35 -11.43 2.32
C TRP A 66 -11.80 -9.99 2.64
N HIS A 67 -12.15 -9.23 1.60
CA HIS A 67 -12.52 -7.83 1.78
C HIS A 67 -13.85 -7.68 2.55
N HIS A 68 -14.85 -8.53 2.31
CA HIS A 68 -16.07 -8.53 3.12
C HIS A 68 -15.78 -8.94 4.56
N ARG A 69 -15.02 -10.03 4.76
CA ARG A 69 -14.62 -10.48 6.09
C ARG A 69 -13.88 -9.41 6.87
N CYS A 70 -12.95 -8.69 6.22
CA CYS A 70 -12.22 -7.59 6.83
C CYS A 70 -13.11 -6.36 7.09
N GLN A 71 -14.12 -6.10 6.27
CA GLN A 71 -15.02 -4.97 6.46
C GLN A 71 -15.92 -5.15 7.69
N GLU A 72 -16.33 -6.38 7.95
CA GLU A 72 -17.21 -6.76 9.07
C GLU A 72 -16.46 -7.10 10.36
N THR A 73 -15.13 -7.07 10.33
CA THR A 73 -14.31 -7.49 11.46
C THR A 73 -13.36 -6.37 11.88
N GLU A 74 -13.35 -6.05 13.15
CA GLU A 74 -12.30 -5.28 13.79
C GLU A 74 -11.40 -6.20 14.60
N THR A 75 -10.14 -5.81 14.79
CA THR A 75 -9.20 -6.57 15.61
C THR A 75 -8.22 -5.67 16.35
N ASP A 76 -7.88 -6.08 17.56
CA ASP A 76 -6.69 -5.63 18.26
C ASP A 76 -5.48 -6.55 17.96
N GLY A 77 -5.68 -7.64 17.21
CA GLY A 77 -4.64 -8.57 16.79
C GLY A 77 -3.59 -7.91 15.88
N ILE A 78 -2.44 -8.55 15.77
CA ILE A 78 -1.35 -8.13 14.89
C ILE A 78 -0.83 -9.31 14.09
N TYR A 79 -0.55 -9.08 12.82
CA TYR A 79 0.04 -10.06 11.92
C TYR A 79 1.23 -9.44 11.18
N VAL A 80 2.41 -10.05 11.35
CA VAL A 80 3.62 -9.70 10.57
C VAL A 80 3.94 -10.90 9.69
N PRO A 81 3.77 -10.79 8.36
CA PRO A 81 4.03 -11.90 7.45
C PRO A 81 5.53 -12.13 7.27
N SER A 82 5.98 -13.40 7.37
CA SER A 82 7.40 -13.76 7.17
C SER A 82 7.69 -14.39 5.81
N THR A 83 6.68 -14.98 5.18
CA THR A 83 6.86 -15.87 4.01
C THR A 83 7.54 -15.22 2.82
N PHE A 84 7.37 -13.91 2.66
CA PHE A 84 7.90 -13.15 1.53
C PHE A 84 8.95 -12.13 1.95
N GLY A 85 9.40 -12.15 3.22
CA GLY A 85 10.17 -11.06 3.79
C GLY A 85 9.37 -9.75 3.86
N ILE A 86 10.02 -8.69 4.31
CA ILE A 86 9.48 -7.33 4.25
C ILE A 86 10.41 -6.49 3.38
N ALA A 87 9.88 -5.94 2.28
CA ALA A 87 10.63 -5.04 1.40
C ALA A 87 10.69 -3.63 2.01
N ALA A 88 10.28 -2.61 1.28
CA ALA A 88 10.36 -1.23 1.75
C ALA A 88 9.54 -0.98 3.04
N PRO A 89 10.06 -0.15 3.94
CA PRO A 89 11.37 0.48 3.90
C PRO A 89 12.50 -0.34 4.57
N TYR A 90 12.22 -1.57 4.98
CA TYR A 90 13.07 -2.37 5.90
C TYR A 90 14.08 -3.29 5.20
N TRP A 91 13.70 -3.87 4.06
CA TRP A 91 14.52 -4.75 3.22
C TRP A 91 15.10 -5.95 3.97
N VAL A 92 14.23 -6.69 4.67
CA VAL A 92 14.59 -7.87 5.48
C VAL A 92 13.98 -9.13 4.89
N ASP A 93 14.81 -10.12 4.55
CA ASP A 93 14.38 -11.36 3.91
C ASP A 93 13.87 -12.40 4.91
N HIS A 94 14.56 -12.54 6.05
CA HIS A 94 14.29 -13.57 7.04
C HIS A 94 13.78 -12.97 8.35
N ILE A 95 12.48 -13.11 8.60
CA ILE A 95 11.84 -12.63 9.82
C ILE A 95 10.96 -13.73 10.41
N LYS A 96 10.59 -13.59 11.68
CA LYS A 96 9.60 -14.47 12.32
C LYS A 96 8.20 -13.96 12.03
N THR A 97 7.28 -14.88 11.69
CA THR A 97 5.85 -14.54 11.69
C THR A 97 5.41 -14.18 13.10
N ILE A 98 4.77 -13.03 13.25
CA ILE A 98 4.05 -12.66 14.47
C ILE A 98 2.55 -12.76 14.15
N SER A 99 1.82 -13.48 14.98
CA SER A 99 0.36 -13.65 14.83
C SER A 99 -0.22 -13.80 16.24
N GLU A 100 -0.63 -12.68 16.84
CA GLU A 100 -1.01 -12.63 18.25
C GLU A 100 -2.07 -11.56 18.58
N GLY A 101 -2.72 -11.70 19.73
CA GLY A 101 -3.62 -10.68 20.30
C GLY A 101 -5.01 -10.67 19.70
N TYR A 102 -5.49 -11.81 19.22
CA TYR A 102 -6.84 -11.98 18.66
C TYR A 102 -7.87 -12.29 19.75
N GLY A 103 -9.13 -12.02 19.44
CA GLY A 103 -10.29 -12.34 20.26
C GLY A 103 -10.94 -13.68 19.87
N ASN A 104 -12.27 -13.66 19.75
CA ASN A 104 -13.08 -14.88 19.56
C ASN A 104 -13.38 -15.22 18.08
N ASN A 105 -13.19 -14.27 17.14
CA ASN A 105 -13.42 -14.49 15.71
C ASN A 105 -12.10 -14.72 14.97
N LEU A 106 -11.35 -15.71 15.42
CA LEU A 106 -9.96 -15.93 15.07
C LEU A 106 -9.65 -15.90 13.57
N PRO A 107 -10.33 -16.64 12.67
CA PRO A 107 -10.00 -16.61 11.24
C PRO A 107 -10.17 -15.23 10.62
N ASN A 108 -11.28 -14.53 10.93
CA ASN A 108 -11.55 -13.21 10.37
C ASN A 108 -10.64 -12.14 10.96
N GLU A 109 -10.28 -12.25 12.25
CA GLU A 109 -9.34 -11.34 12.87
C GLU A 109 -7.91 -11.49 12.32
N ILE A 110 -7.48 -12.71 12.01
CA ILE A 110 -6.20 -12.95 11.34
C ILE A 110 -6.21 -12.36 9.92
N LEU A 111 -7.29 -12.54 9.16
CA LEU A 111 -7.46 -11.92 7.85
C LEU A 111 -7.41 -10.39 7.94
N ARG A 112 -8.13 -9.81 8.91
CA ARG A 112 -8.13 -8.37 9.14
C ARG A 112 -6.73 -7.87 9.52
N ALA A 113 -6.03 -8.51 10.44
CA ALA A 113 -4.67 -8.15 10.81
C ALA A 113 -3.67 -8.30 9.64
N GLY A 114 -3.86 -9.33 8.81
CA GLY A 114 -3.11 -9.49 7.56
C GLY A 114 -3.34 -8.33 6.58
N MET A 115 -4.58 -7.92 6.38
CA MET A 115 -4.90 -6.72 5.60
C MET A 115 -4.27 -5.46 6.23
N GLU A 116 -4.39 -5.30 7.54
CA GLU A 116 -3.81 -4.17 8.25
C GLU A 116 -2.28 -4.11 8.12
N SER A 117 -1.58 -5.27 8.02
CA SER A 117 -0.13 -5.30 7.81
C SER A 117 0.29 -4.61 6.50
N ILE A 118 -0.50 -4.75 5.44
CA ILE A 118 -0.28 -4.03 4.17
C ILE A 118 -0.42 -2.52 4.40
N GLY A 119 -1.47 -2.11 5.10
CA GLY A 119 -1.71 -0.70 5.42
C GLY A 119 -0.62 -0.07 6.29
N PHE A 120 -0.08 -0.82 7.25
CA PHE A 120 1.04 -0.37 8.06
C PHE A 120 2.30 -0.16 7.24
N LEU A 121 2.64 -1.08 6.33
CA LEU A 121 3.78 -0.91 5.42
C LEU A 121 3.62 0.33 4.52
N VAL A 122 2.41 0.56 3.98
CA VAL A 122 2.11 1.80 3.24
C VAL A 122 2.34 3.03 4.11
N ASN A 123 1.89 3.01 5.36
CA ASN A 123 2.08 4.12 6.29
C ASN A 123 3.57 4.37 6.59
N ASP A 124 4.37 3.31 6.76
CA ASP A 124 5.79 3.43 7.04
C ASP A 124 6.54 4.02 5.82
N ILE A 125 6.24 3.54 4.61
CA ILE A 125 6.74 4.12 3.36
C ILE A 125 6.34 5.60 3.25
N TRP A 126 5.07 5.93 3.52
CA TRP A 126 4.57 7.30 3.50
C TRP A 126 5.24 8.19 4.55
N ALA A 127 5.37 7.69 5.77
CA ALA A 127 6.03 8.42 6.86
C ALA A 127 7.50 8.74 6.56
N LEU A 128 8.19 7.85 5.86
CA LEU A 128 9.54 8.07 5.38
C LEU A 128 9.57 9.08 4.23
N THR A 129 8.76 8.86 3.21
CA THR A 129 8.71 9.68 1.99
C THR A 129 8.40 11.14 2.28
N LYS A 130 7.37 11.42 3.11
CA LYS A 130 6.93 12.80 3.39
C LYS A 130 8.01 13.68 4.03
N LYS A 131 9.03 13.09 4.66
CA LYS A 131 10.16 13.83 5.25
C LYS A 131 11.11 14.37 4.17
N HIS A 132 11.08 13.79 2.98
CA HIS A 132 12.01 14.09 1.90
C HIS A 132 11.35 14.84 0.73
N LEU A 133 10.03 14.96 0.71
CA LEU A 133 9.32 15.71 -0.32
C LEU A 133 9.29 17.21 0.00
N LYS A 134 9.62 18.03 -0.98
CA LYS A 134 9.47 19.50 -0.90
C LYS A 134 7.99 19.92 -0.94
N VAL A 135 7.18 19.20 -1.71
CA VAL A 135 5.74 19.43 -1.85
C VAL A 135 5.03 18.11 -1.61
N LEU A 136 4.09 18.11 -0.68
CA LEU A 136 3.27 16.93 -0.40
C LEU A 136 2.12 16.83 -1.42
N PRO A 137 1.80 15.62 -1.90
CA PRO A 137 0.60 15.42 -2.71
C PRO A 137 -0.65 15.71 -1.88
N GLN A 138 -1.69 16.24 -2.55
CA GLN A 138 -2.96 16.54 -1.87
C GLN A 138 -3.80 15.29 -1.61
N HIS A 139 -3.62 14.26 -2.42
CA HIS A 139 -4.35 12.98 -2.33
C HIS A 139 -3.51 11.84 -2.90
N ILE A 140 -4.00 10.64 -2.67
CA ILE A 140 -3.39 9.41 -3.18
C ILE A 140 -4.39 8.75 -4.14
N VAL A 141 -3.89 8.22 -5.26
CA VAL A 141 -4.68 7.39 -6.17
C VAL A 141 -4.29 5.93 -5.96
N ALA A 142 -5.28 5.08 -5.78
CA ALA A 142 -5.11 3.63 -5.62
C ALA A 142 -5.73 2.88 -6.80
N SER A 143 -5.07 1.80 -7.24
CA SER A 143 -5.52 0.92 -8.32
C SER A 143 -5.06 -0.51 -8.08
N GLY A 144 -5.51 -1.43 -8.95
CA GLY A 144 -5.20 -2.85 -8.86
C GLY A 144 -6.26 -3.67 -8.13
N GLY A 145 -6.28 -4.97 -8.36
CA GLY A 145 -7.33 -5.87 -7.84
C GLY A 145 -7.37 -6.03 -6.32
N GLY A 146 -6.30 -5.62 -5.62
CA GLY A 146 -6.23 -5.57 -4.16
C GLY A 146 -6.71 -4.25 -3.57
N SER A 147 -7.01 -3.23 -4.39
CA SER A 147 -7.54 -1.94 -3.94
C SER A 147 -9.00 -2.08 -3.50
N ARG A 148 -9.22 -2.67 -2.33
CA ARG A 148 -10.56 -2.94 -1.79
C ARG A 148 -10.91 -1.97 -0.66
N PRO A 149 -12.20 -1.66 -0.47
CA PRO A 149 -12.67 -0.65 0.48
C PRO A 149 -12.03 -0.71 1.87
N PRO A 150 -11.99 -1.86 2.58
CA PRO A 150 -11.45 -1.90 3.93
C PRO A 150 -9.94 -1.59 3.99
N LEU A 151 -9.16 -1.99 2.97
CA LEU A 151 -7.74 -1.65 2.90
C LEU A 151 -7.53 -0.17 2.63
N LEU A 152 -8.26 0.40 1.65
CA LEU A 152 -8.14 1.81 1.28
C LEU A 152 -8.57 2.73 2.42
N GLN A 153 -9.66 2.40 3.13
CA GLN A 153 -10.07 3.14 4.32
C GLN A 153 -8.99 3.08 5.41
N PHE A 154 -8.43 1.90 5.68
CA PHE A 154 -7.40 1.75 6.70
C PHE A 154 -6.12 2.53 6.36
N ILE A 155 -5.69 2.51 5.11
CA ILE A 155 -4.54 3.32 4.64
C ILE A 155 -4.84 4.82 4.79
N SER A 156 -6.04 5.27 4.41
CA SER A 156 -6.47 6.66 4.60
C SER A 156 -6.38 7.06 6.07
N ASP A 157 -6.90 6.23 6.96
CA ASP A 157 -6.88 6.45 8.41
C ASP A 157 -5.44 6.56 8.96
N LEU A 158 -4.52 5.71 8.49
CA LEU A 158 -3.13 5.71 8.94
C LEU A 158 -2.33 6.89 8.36
N THR A 159 -2.45 7.15 7.08
CA THR A 159 -1.66 8.19 6.40
C THR A 159 -2.17 9.59 6.67
N GLY A 160 -3.46 9.72 6.97
CA GLY A 160 -4.15 11.01 7.05
C GLY A 160 -4.47 11.63 5.70
N MET A 161 -4.34 10.86 4.60
CA MET A 161 -4.54 11.30 3.22
C MET A 161 -5.87 10.81 2.68
N THR A 162 -6.54 11.63 1.87
CA THR A 162 -7.66 11.14 1.06
C THR A 162 -7.15 10.23 -0.05
N ILE A 163 -7.79 9.07 -0.21
CA ILE A 163 -7.46 8.09 -1.24
C ILE A 163 -8.60 8.02 -2.23
N TYR A 164 -8.30 8.23 -3.50
CA TYR A 164 -9.22 8.02 -4.61
C TYR A 164 -8.97 6.63 -5.22
N HIS A 165 -10.03 5.87 -5.41
CA HIS A 165 -9.99 4.59 -6.10
C HIS A 165 -10.30 4.79 -7.57
N SER A 166 -9.42 4.30 -8.43
CA SER A 166 -9.63 4.32 -9.88
C SER A 166 -10.22 2.99 -10.35
N ALA A 167 -11.31 3.07 -11.06
CA ALA A 167 -11.95 1.92 -11.73
C ALA A 167 -11.15 1.37 -12.90
N MET A 168 -10.29 2.18 -13.49
CA MET A 168 -9.51 1.80 -14.66
C MET A 168 -8.59 0.61 -14.36
N LYS A 169 -8.84 -0.50 -15.03
CA LYS A 169 -8.09 -1.74 -14.85
C LYS A 169 -6.67 -1.66 -15.40
N ASP A 170 -6.49 -0.93 -16.50
CA ASP A 170 -5.22 -0.89 -17.23
C ASP A 170 -4.60 0.52 -17.24
N ARG A 171 -4.24 1.01 -16.05
CA ARG A 171 -3.58 2.31 -15.90
C ARG A 171 -2.18 2.35 -16.51
N THR A 172 -1.53 1.20 -16.67
CA THR A 172 -0.23 1.11 -17.33
C THR A 172 -0.37 1.45 -18.81
N ALA A 173 -1.37 0.90 -19.49
CA ALA A 173 -1.65 1.22 -20.90
C ALA A 173 -2.00 2.70 -21.07
N LEU A 174 -2.79 3.28 -20.15
CA LEU A 174 -3.05 4.72 -20.14
C LEU A 174 -1.77 5.53 -20.02
N GLY A 175 -0.89 5.17 -19.08
CA GLY A 175 0.40 5.86 -18.90
C GLY A 175 1.27 5.83 -20.15
N VAL A 176 1.36 4.67 -20.81
CA VAL A 176 2.07 4.53 -22.09
C VAL A 176 1.42 5.39 -23.18
N HIS A 177 0.08 5.37 -23.30
CA HIS A 177 -0.64 6.22 -24.26
C HIS A 177 -0.34 7.71 -24.05
N LEU A 178 -0.35 8.19 -22.78
CA LEU A 178 -0.05 9.58 -22.46
C LEU A 178 1.37 9.96 -22.84
N LEU A 179 2.36 9.10 -22.56
CA LEU A 179 3.76 9.32 -22.94
C LEU A 179 3.95 9.37 -24.46
N LEU A 180 3.35 8.43 -25.20
CA LEU A 180 3.40 8.41 -26.66
C LEU A 180 2.73 9.62 -27.29
N THR A 181 1.60 10.04 -26.76
CA THR A 181 0.90 11.26 -27.24
C THR A 181 1.76 12.49 -27.00
N LYS A 182 2.34 12.64 -25.79
CA LYS A 182 3.25 13.73 -25.52
C LYS A 182 4.49 13.73 -26.44
N ALA A 183 5.09 12.55 -26.64
CA ALA A 183 6.25 12.41 -27.52
C ALA A 183 5.94 12.80 -28.98
N HIS A 184 4.70 12.56 -29.44
CA HIS A 184 4.26 12.88 -30.80
C HIS A 184 3.79 14.33 -30.96
N THR A 185 3.03 14.85 -29.99
CA THR A 185 2.36 16.17 -30.08
C THR A 185 3.08 17.29 -29.32
N GLY A 186 4.03 16.95 -28.46
CA GLY A 186 4.67 17.89 -27.52
C GLY A 186 3.81 18.26 -26.30
N GLN A 187 2.58 17.73 -26.19
CA GLN A 187 1.63 18.09 -25.15
C GLN A 187 1.04 16.86 -24.45
N TRP A 188 0.78 16.99 -23.14
CA TRP A 188 0.03 15.99 -22.39
C TRP A 188 -1.44 15.99 -22.82
N SER A 189 -1.99 14.80 -23.06
CA SER A 189 -3.44 14.67 -23.22
C SER A 189 -4.16 14.97 -21.92
N ASN A 190 -5.27 15.71 -22.01
CA ASN A 190 -6.17 15.89 -20.89
C ASN A 190 -6.95 14.59 -20.65
N VAL A 191 -6.71 13.93 -19.52
CA VAL A 191 -7.43 12.73 -19.11
C VAL A 191 -8.36 13.09 -17.96
N GLN A 192 -9.64 12.86 -18.15
CA GLN A 192 -10.60 12.98 -17.07
C GLN A 192 -10.31 11.93 -15.98
N SER A 193 -10.34 12.34 -14.72
CA SER A 193 -10.21 11.44 -13.58
C SER A 193 -11.42 10.49 -13.52
N ASP A 194 -11.15 9.20 -13.47
CA ASP A 194 -12.14 8.10 -13.45
C ASP A 194 -12.27 7.54 -12.01
N TYR A 195 -12.39 8.41 -11.03
CA TYR A 195 -12.51 7.96 -9.64
C TYR A 195 -13.94 7.47 -9.36
N GLU A 196 -14.04 6.21 -8.93
CA GLU A 196 -15.32 5.61 -8.51
C GLU A 196 -15.65 5.98 -7.06
N ASP A 197 -14.66 5.87 -6.18
CA ASP A 197 -14.81 6.06 -4.74
C ASP A 197 -13.70 6.92 -4.16
N SER A 198 -13.97 7.48 -2.98
CA SER A 198 -12.95 8.15 -2.18
C SER A 198 -13.06 7.76 -0.71
N TYR A 199 -11.90 7.67 -0.06
CA TYR A 199 -11.75 7.29 1.34
C TYR A 199 -11.03 8.40 2.08
N SER A 200 -11.72 9.03 3.03
CA SER A 200 -11.16 10.08 3.90
C SER A 200 -10.89 9.54 5.30
N PRO A 201 -9.90 10.09 6.03
CA PRO A 201 -9.54 9.63 7.36
C PRO A 201 -10.71 9.73 8.36
N ARG A 202 -10.98 8.65 9.10
CA ARG A 202 -12.06 8.56 10.10
C ARG A 202 -11.57 8.11 11.46
N MET A 203 -10.41 7.43 11.52
CA MET A 203 -9.87 6.88 12.76
C MET A 203 -9.40 7.98 13.71
N LYS A 204 -9.80 7.89 14.98
CA LYS A 204 -9.35 8.81 16.01
C LYS A 204 -7.83 8.67 16.23
N LYS A 205 -7.13 9.79 16.42
CA LYS A 205 -5.67 9.84 16.61
C LYS A 205 -5.16 8.83 17.65
N LYS A 206 -5.81 8.74 18.82
CA LYS A 206 -5.42 7.80 19.89
C LYS A 206 -5.41 6.34 19.41
N MET A 207 -6.41 5.93 18.59
CA MET A 207 -6.49 4.58 18.04
C MET A 207 -5.40 4.34 17.00
N LYS A 208 -5.21 5.29 16.09
CA LYS A 208 -4.12 5.27 15.11
C LYS A 208 -2.77 5.08 15.78
N ASP A 209 -2.44 5.91 16.78
CA ASP A 209 -1.17 5.85 17.49
C ASP A 209 -1.00 4.49 18.20
N LYS A 210 -2.08 3.96 18.85
CA LYS A 210 -2.08 2.61 19.46
C LYS A 210 -1.72 1.53 18.44
N LYS A 211 -2.38 1.55 17.27
CA LYS A 211 -2.15 0.53 16.22
C LYS A 211 -0.74 0.63 15.64
N ILE A 212 -0.23 1.82 15.34
CA ILE A 212 1.13 2.03 14.81
C ILE A 212 2.19 1.58 15.82
N ASN A 213 2.04 1.92 17.10
CA ASN A 213 2.97 1.49 18.14
C ASN A 213 3.00 -0.03 18.29
N LYS A 214 1.83 -0.68 18.21
CA LYS A 214 1.74 -2.14 18.24
C LYS A 214 2.42 -2.77 17.04
N TRP A 215 2.23 -2.22 15.83
CA TRP A 215 2.91 -2.66 14.62
C TRP A 215 4.43 -2.60 14.76
N HIS A 216 4.98 -1.45 15.15
CA HIS A 216 6.43 -1.31 15.31
C HIS A 216 7.00 -2.22 16.41
N SER A 217 6.24 -2.47 17.49
CA SER A 217 6.62 -3.44 18.52
C SER A 217 6.65 -4.87 17.97
N ALA A 218 5.70 -5.23 17.12
CA ALA A 218 5.64 -6.54 16.47
C ALA A 218 6.77 -6.72 15.45
N LEU A 219 7.12 -5.69 14.69
CA LEU A 219 8.29 -5.71 13.79
C LEU A 219 9.58 -6.01 14.55
N LYS A 220 9.82 -5.36 15.68
CA LYS A 220 10.99 -5.65 16.53
C LYS A 220 10.99 -7.10 17.02
N LYS A 221 9.85 -7.63 17.46
CA LYS A 221 9.72 -9.06 17.84
C LYS A 221 10.00 -10.00 16.68
N ALA A 222 9.65 -9.59 15.45
CA ALA A 222 9.90 -10.35 14.23
C ALA A 222 11.37 -10.34 13.79
N GLY A 223 12.19 -9.45 14.34
CA GLY A 223 13.60 -9.29 13.98
C GLY A 223 13.85 -8.17 12.97
N VAL A 224 12.88 -7.28 12.77
CA VAL A 224 13.03 -6.06 11.96
C VAL A 224 13.47 -4.93 12.88
N THR A 225 14.63 -4.36 12.63
CA THR A 225 15.25 -3.28 13.44
C THR A 225 15.06 -1.91 12.80
#